data_3b2aae857ac28457aabc0b53e66be845
#
_entry.id   3b2aae857ac28457aabc0b53e66be845
#
_cell.length_a   1.000
_cell.length_b   1.000
_cell.length_c   1.000
_cell.angle_alpha   90.00
_cell.angle_beta   90.00
_cell.angle_gamma   90.00
#
_symmetry.space_group_name_H-M   'P 1'
#
loop_
_entity.id
_entity.type
_entity.pdbx_description
1 polymer ?
#
loop_
_entity_poly.entity_id
_entity_poly.type
_entity_poly.pdbx_seq_one_letter_code
_entity_poly.pdbx_strand_id
1 'polypeptide(L)'
;MLRDLFGFDEITMQDLALIGQYSENNFNGMNCGIMDQFASAMGKKDCAIFLDTSNLNFEYAPVKLPDAKIVITNSKVKHSLVGSAYNDRRNECEAALKDLQKVTDIQTLGDLTEEEFEAH
;
A
#
# COMPACT_ATOMS: atom_id res chain seq x y z
N MET A 1 3.06 -11.60 -17.41
CA MET A 1 2.38 -12.31 -18.52
C MET A 1 2.18 -11.40 -19.73
N LEU A 2 1.31 -10.37 -19.74
CA LEU A 2 1.18 -9.48 -20.91
C LEU A 2 2.47 -8.74 -21.27
N ARG A 3 3.20 -8.24 -20.30
CA ARG A 3 4.53 -7.65 -20.44
C ARG A 3 5.46 -8.57 -21.25
N ASP A 4 5.58 -9.81 -20.80
CA ASP A 4 6.51 -10.79 -21.41
C ASP A 4 5.97 -11.27 -22.78
N LEU A 5 4.64 -11.34 -22.93
CA LEU A 5 4.01 -11.77 -24.18
C LEU A 5 4.21 -10.74 -25.31
N PHE A 6 4.17 -9.45 -24.96
CA PHE A 6 4.27 -8.35 -25.93
C PHE A 6 5.64 -7.66 -25.93
N GLY A 7 6.61 -8.14 -25.15
CA GLY A 7 7.97 -7.63 -25.14
C GLY A 7 8.10 -6.22 -24.58
N PHE A 8 7.30 -5.86 -23.55
CA PHE A 8 7.40 -4.56 -22.87
C PHE A 8 8.51 -4.61 -21.80
N ASP A 9 9.75 -4.78 -22.24
CA ASP A 9 10.89 -5.02 -21.35
C ASP A 9 11.27 -3.78 -20.51
N GLU A 10 10.90 -2.59 -20.96
CA GLU A 10 11.10 -1.32 -20.26
C GLU A 10 10.19 -1.17 -19.04
N ILE A 11 9.06 -1.91 -18.97
CA ILE A 11 8.13 -1.85 -17.83
C ILE A 11 8.71 -2.69 -16.68
N THR A 12 9.06 -2.05 -15.59
CA THR A 12 9.56 -2.71 -14.39
C THR A 12 8.44 -3.39 -13.59
N MET A 13 8.80 -4.21 -12.61
CA MET A 13 7.81 -4.80 -11.69
C MET A 13 7.18 -3.74 -10.77
N GLN A 14 7.91 -2.67 -10.43
CA GLN A 14 7.36 -1.52 -9.70
C GLN A 14 6.33 -0.78 -10.57
N ASP A 15 6.61 -0.57 -11.86
CA ASP A 15 5.64 0.02 -12.78
C ASP A 15 4.36 -0.80 -12.86
N LEU A 16 4.45 -2.13 -12.86
CA LEU A 16 3.28 -3.00 -12.83
C LEU A 16 2.46 -2.85 -11.54
N ALA A 17 3.11 -2.65 -10.39
CA ALA A 17 2.42 -2.35 -9.14
C ALA A 17 1.68 -0.99 -9.21
N LEU A 18 2.32 0.04 -9.75
CA LEU A 18 1.72 1.36 -9.94
C LEU A 18 0.54 1.32 -10.93
N ILE A 19 0.67 0.60 -12.04
CA ILE A 19 -0.41 0.38 -13.01
C ILE A 19 -1.59 -0.32 -12.33
N GLY A 20 -1.31 -1.34 -11.51
CA GLY A 20 -2.35 -2.05 -10.75
C GLY A 20 -3.09 -1.14 -9.77
N GLN A 21 -2.37 -0.33 -9.00
CA GLN A 21 -2.95 0.67 -8.11
C GLN A 21 -3.78 1.71 -8.88
N TYR A 22 -3.26 2.22 -9.99
CA TYR A 22 -3.99 3.15 -10.85
C TYR A 22 -5.32 2.55 -11.34
N SER A 23 -5.30 1.28 -11.74
CA SER A 23 -6.49 0.57 -12.18
C SER A 23 -7.54 0.48 -11.06
N GLU A 24 -7.15 0.09 -9.84
CA GLU A 24 -8.06 0.03 -8.69
C GLU A 24 -8.66 1.40 -8.37
N ASN A 25 -7.83 2.43 -8.35
CA ASN A 25 -8.28 3.76 -7.94
C ASN A 25 -9.16 4.45 -9.00
N ASN A 26 -8.83 4.30 -10.29
CA ASN A 26 -9.48 5.07 -11.34
C ASN A 26 -10.63 4.32 -12.03
N PHE A 27 -10.60 2.99 -12.07
CA PHE A 27 -11.66 2.20 -12.72
C PHE A 27 -12.61 1.55 -11.70
N ASN A 28 -12.09 1.09 -10.56
CA ASN A 28 -12.92 0.44 -9.54
C ASN A 28 -13.38 1.40 -8.45
N GLY A 29 -12.85 2.63 -8.40
CA GLY A 29 -13.23 3.65 -7.41
C GLY A 29 -12.76 3.31 -5.98
N MET A 30 -11.78 2.41 -5.85
CA MET A 30 -11.18 2.04 -4.58
C MET A 30 -9.97 2.96 -4.32
N ASN A 31 -10.06 3.89 -3.41
CA ASN A 31 -8.93 4.79 -3.10
C ASN A 31 -7.84 4.09 -2.26
N CYS A 32 -7.28 2.99 -2.79
CA CYS A 32 -6.35 2.13 -2.07
C CYS A 32 -4.89 2.63 -2.13
N GLY A 33 -4.09 2.23 -1.12
CA GLY A 33 -2.64 2.31 -1.16
C GLY A 33 -2.02 1.26 -2.10
N ILE A 34 -0.69 1.26 -2.22
CA ILE A 34 0.04 0.40 -3.18
C ILE A 34 0.39 -0.98 -2.62
N MET A 35 0.18 -1.24 -1.34
CA MET A 35 0.73 -2.41 -0.63
C MET A 35 0.45 -3.74 -1.33
N ASP A 36 -0.80 -4.00 -1.70
CA ASP A 36 -1.22 -5.29 -2.26
C ASP A 36 -0.66 -5.52 -3.67
N GLN A 37 -0.68 -4.48 -4.50
CA GLN A 37 -0.13 -4.52 -5.85
C GLN A 37 1.39 -4.66 -5.81
N PHE A 38 2.06 -3.95 -4.88
CA PHE A 38 3.49 -4.05 -4.70
C PHE A 38 3.91 -5.44 -4.21
N ALA A 39 3.22 -5.98 -3.21
CA ALA A 39 3.47 -7.32 -2.69
C ALA A 39 3.26 -8.39 -3.77
N SER A 40 2.23 -8.23 -4.62
CA SER A 40 1.96 -9.15 -5.73
C SER A 40 3.02 -9.08 -6.83
N ALA A 41 3.52 -7.88 -7.15
CA ALA A 41 4.52 -7.67 -8.19
C ALA A 41 5.95 -8.05 -7.73
N MET A 42 6.30 -7.70 -6.49
CA MET A 42 7.67 -7.78 -5.96
C MET A 42 7.88 -8.95 -5.00
N GLY A 43 6.85 -9.76 -4.76
CA GLY A 43 6.93 -10.89 -3.83
C GLY A 43 8.08 -11.85 -4.12
N LYS A 44 8.82 -12.26 -3.09
CA LYS A 44 9.94 -13.19 -3.17
C LYS A 44 9.75 -14.32 -2.16
N LYS A 45 10.06 -15.54 -2.59
CA LYS A 45 9.95 -16.72 -1.74
C LYS A 45 10.74 -16.55 -0.44
N ASP A 46 10.11 -16.92 0.68
CA ASP A 46 10.69 -16.90 2.03
C ASP A 46 11.17 -15.51 2.49
N CYS A 47 10.59 -14.45 1.94
CA CYS A 47 10.89 -13.07 2.31
C CYS A 47 9.60 -12.28 2.59
N ALA A 48 9.68 -11.38 3.57
CA ALA A 48 8.79 -10.24 3.68
C ALA A 48 9.40 -9.03 2.93
N ILE A 49 8.56 -8.08 2.57
CA ILE A 49 8.99 -6.81 1.98
C ILE A 49 8.80 -5.73 3.04
N PHE A 50 9.89 -5.03 3.38
CA PHE A 50 9.84 -3.78 4.14
C PHE A 50 9.79 -2.64 3.12
N LEU A 51 8.65 -1.99 2.99
CA LEU A 51 8.37 -0.99 1.96
C LEU A 51 8.13 0.38 2.58
N ASP A 52 8.88 1.36 2.16
CA ASP A 52 8.56 2.78 2.35
C ASP A 52 7.61 3.22 1.22
N THR A 53 6.35 3.43 1.57
CA THR A 53 5.31 3.80 0.60
C THR A 53 5.39 5.25 0.11
N SER A 54 6.23 6.10 0.74
CA SER A 54 6.44 7.49 0.34
C SER A 54 7.30 7.62 -0.91
N ASN A 55 8.26 6.71 -1.08
CA ASN A 55 9.25 6.77 -2.15
C ASN A 55 9.46 5.44 -2.89
N LEU A 56 8.75 4.37 -2.47
CA LEU A 56 8.81 3.00 -2.98
C LEU A 56 10.19 2.32 -2.80
N ASN A 57 11.01 2.81 -1.89
CA ASN A 57 12.21 2.10 -1.46
C ASN A 57 11.80 0.88 -0.65
N PHE A 58 12.46 -0.24 -0.89
CA PHE A 58 12.12 -1.48 -0.20
C PHE A 58 13.33 -2.36 0.04
N GLU A 59 13.19 -3.21 1.06
CA GLU A 59 14.17 -4.24 1.40
C GLU A 59 13.47 -5.58 1.60
N TYR A 60 14.17 -6.67 1.28
CA TYR A 60 13.71 -8.02 1.57
C TYR A 60 14.23 -8.47 2.93
N ALA A 61 13.31 -8.78 3.84
CA ALA A 61 13.62 -9.39 5.12
C ALA A 61 13.36 -10.91 5.06
N PRO A 62 14.35 -11.78 5.31
CA PRO A 62 14.15 -13.22 5.33
C PRO A 62 13.13 -13.63 6.41
N VAL A 63 12.12 -14.42 6.03
CA VAL A 63 11.13 -14.98 6.95
C VAL A 63 11.51 -16.43 7.25
N LYS A 64 11.93 -16.69 8.50
CA LYS A 64 12.23 -18.03 8.98
C LYS A 64 11.28 -18.37 10.12
N LEU A 65 10.39 -19.32 9.89
CA LEU A 65 9.37 -19.75 10.86
C LEU A 65 9.54 -21.26 11.15
N PRO A 66 10.63 -21.68 11.85
CA PRO A 66 10.93 -23.11 12.02
C PRO A 66 9.83 -23.84 12.82
N ASP A 67 9.22 -23.17 13.80
CA ASP A 67 8.24 -23.75 14.70
C ASP A 67 6.86 -23.09 14.60
N ALA A 68 6.59 -22.35 13.49
CA ALA A 68 5.33 -21.67 13.25
C ALA A 68 4.84 -21.85 11.82
N LYS A 69 3.55 -21.67 11.62
CA LYS A 69 2.91 -21.67 10.30
C LYS A 69 1.96 -20.49 10.17
N ILE A 70 1.91 -19.91 8.98
CA ILE A 70 0.90 -18.92 8.64
C ILE A 70 -0.35 -19.67 8.21
N VAL A 71 -1.48 -19.39 8.88
CA VAL A 71 -2.79 -19.97 8.55
C VAL A 71 -3.68 -18.87 7.97
N ILE A 72 -4.16 -19.08 6.75
CA ILE A 72 -5.10 -18.18 6.09
C ILE A 72 -6.48 -18.82 6.10
N THR A 73 -7.45 -18.13 6.72
CA THR A 73 -8.84 -18.61 6.81
C THR A 73 -9.76 -17.71 6.00
N ASN A 74 -10.44 -18.27 5.00
CA ASN A 74 -11.46 -17.54 4.26
C ASN A 74 -12.79 -17.62 5.02
N SER A 75 -13.26 -16.48 5.55
CA SER A 75 -14.52 -16.38 6.29
C SER A 75 -15.77 -16.55 5.41
N LYS A 76 -15.64 -16.54 4.09
CA LYS A 76 -16.75 -16.54 3.12
C LYS A 76 -17.71 -15.34 3.21
N VAL A 77 -17.39 -14.34 4.03
CA VAL A 77 -18.16 -13.09 4.11
C VAL A 77 -17.92 -12.28 2.85
N LYS A 78 -18.99 -11.88 2.17
CA LYS A 78 -18.87 -10.98 1.00
C LYS A 78 -18.56 -9.56 1.45
N HIS A 79 -17.51 -8.99 0.87
CA HIS A 79 -17.04 -7.63 1.18
C HIS A 79 -17.74 -6.54 0.33
N SER A 80 -19.04 -6.65 0.07
CA SER A 80 -19.79 -5.70 -0.79
C SER A 80 -19.84 -4.26 -0.24
N LEU A 81 -19.52 -4.07 1.05
CA LEU A 81 -19.48 -2.75 1.71
C LEU A 81 -18.06 -2.29 2.07
N VAL A 82 -17.03 -3.09 1.79
CA VAL A 82 -15.65 -2.79 2.15
C VAL A 82 -15.12 -1.55 1.43
N GLY A 83 -15.53 -1.34 0.18
CA GLY A 83 -15.13 -0.16 -0.59
C GLY A 83 -15.53 1.16 0.06
N SER A 84 -16.74 1.27 0.62
CA SER A 84 -17.19 2.49 1.29
C SER A 84 -16.43 2.74 2.60
N ALA A 85 -16.30 1.73 3.46
CA ALA A 85 -15.60 1.87 4.74
C ALA A 85 -14.10 2.16 4.56
N TYR A 86 -13.46 1.61 3.54
CA TYR A 86 -12.07 1.91 3.21
C TYR A 86 -11.92 3.38 2.76
N ASN A 87 -12.79 3.82 1.86
CA ASN A 87 -12.78 5.20 1.38
C ASN A 87 -13.09 6.19 2.52
N ASP A 88 -13.98 5.83 3.46
CA ASP A 88 -14.25 6.64 4.66
C ASP A 88 -12.99 6.81 5.51
N ARG A 89 -12.25 5.72 5.78
CA ARG A 89 -10.96 5.80 6.49
C ARG A 89 -9.95 6.66 5.76
N ARG A 90 -9.88 6.56 4.44
CA ARG A 90 -9.02 7.42 3.63
C ARG A 90 -9.39 8.90 3.76
N ASN A 91 -10.68 9.21 3.68
CA ASN A 91 -11.18 10.57 3.83
C ASN A 91 -10.88 11.15 5.22
N GLU A 92 -10.93 10.33 6.27
CA GLU A 92 -10.54 10.74 7.63
C GLU A 92 -9.06 11.08 7.72
N CYS A 93 -8.17 10.28 7.12
CA CYS A 93 -6.75 10.59 7.05
C CYS A 93 -6.49 11.90 6.30
N GLU A 94 -7.20 12.13 5.20
CA GLU A 94 -7.09 13.37 4.44
C GLU A 94 -7.61 14.59 5.21
N ALA A 95 -8.67 14.42 5.99
CA ALA A 95 -9.18 15.47 6.87
C ALA A 95 -8.17 15.81 7.98
N ALA A 96 -7.60 14.79 8.63
CA ALA A 96 -6.57 14.97 9.64
C ALA A 96 -5.34 15.70 9.07
N LEU A 97 -4.89 15.31 7.87
CA LEU A 97 -3.79 15.99 7.19
C LEU A 97 -4.10 17.48 6.97
N LYS A 98 -5.31 17.80 6.47
CA LYS A 98 -5.73 19.20 6.25
C LYS A 98 -5.78 20.01 7.54
N ASP A 99 -6.15 19.39 8.65
CA ASP A 99 -6.19 20.08 9.95
C ASP A 99 -4.77 20.35 10.46
N LEU A 100 -3.86 19.39 10.35
CA LEU A 100 -2.45 19.58 10.71
C LEU A 100 -1.73 20.58 9.82
N GLN A 101 -2.03 20.63 8.53
CA GLN A 101 -1.47 21.62 7.59
C GLN A 101 -1.83 23.07 7.92
N LYS A 102 -2.78 23.33 8.83
CA LYS A 102 -3.06 24.67 9.32
C LYS A 102 -2.00 25.18 10.31
N VAL A 103 -1.27 24.28 10.93
CA VAL A 103 -0.30 24.56 12.00
C VAL A 103 1.10 24.05 11.71
N THR A 104 1.26 23.18 10.69
CA THR A 104 2.55 22.59 10.28
C THR A 104 2.71 22.64 8.76
N ASP A 105 3.95 22.66 8.28
CA ASP A 105 4.26 22.60 6.84
C ASP A 105 4.63 21.16 6.43
N ILE A 106 3.61 20.30 6.38
CA ILE A 106 3.74 18.89 5.99
C ILE A 106 2.98 18.60 4.70
N GLN A 107 3.45 17.63 3.92
CA GLN A 107 2.79 17.17 2.70
C GLN A 107 2.01 15.87 2.95
N THR A 108 2.47 15.05 3.88
CA THR A 108 1.85 13.79 4.29
C THR A 108 1.84 13.66 5.81
N LEU A 109 0.96 12.82 6.36
CA LEU A 109 0.96 12.52 7.80
C LEU A 109 2.27 11.88 8.26
N GLY A 110 2.97 11.16 7.38
CA GLY A 110 4.24 10.52 7.66
C GLY A 110 5.43 11.49 7.75
N ASP A 111 5.25 12.75 7.42
CA ASP A 111 6.30 13.77 7.55
C ASP A 111 6.45 14.27 8.99
N LEU A 112 5.44 14.03 9.86
CA LEU A 112 5.50 14.39 11.28
C LEU A 112 6.32 13.39 12.07
N THR A 113 7.19 13.92 12.93
CA THR A 113 7.78 13.16 14.01
C THR A 113 6.78 13.03 15.18
N GLU A 114 7.02 12.07 16.08
CA GLU A 114 6.21 11.91 17.29
C GLU A 114 6.22 13.17 18.16
N GLU A 115 7.39 13.81 18.29
CA GLU A 115 7.57 15.05 19.06
C GLU A 115 6.77 16.22 18.48
N GLU A 116 6.76 16.36 17.16
CA GLU A 116 5.97 17.39 16.47
C GLU A 116 4.47 17.14 16.60
N PHE A 117 4.05 15.86 16.52
CA PHE A 117 2.65 15.50 16.70
C PHE A 117 2.14 15.79 18.12
N GLU A 118 2.95 15.51 19.16
CA GLU A 118 2.58 15.78 20.57
C GLU A 118 2.57 17.28 20.91
N ALA A 119 3.23 18.11 20.10
CA ALA A 119 3.29 19.55 20.31
C ALA A 119 2.04 20.32 19.81
N HIS A 120 1.17 19.66 19.05
CA HIS A 120 -0.04 20.23 18.43
C HIS A 120 -1.31 19.50 18.84
#